data_fdb3e1f684e47dc7a7bf0f2fbe8743b8
#
_entry.id   fdb3e1f684e47dc7a7bf0f2fbe8743b8
#
_cell.length_a   1.000
_cell.length_b   1.000
_cell.length_c   1.000
_cell.angle_alpha   90.00
_cell.angle_beta   90.00
_cell.angle_gamma   90.00
#
_symmetry.space_group_name_H-M   'P 1'
#
loop_
_entity.id
_entity.type
_entity.pdbx_description
1 polymer ?
#
loop_
_entity_poly.entity_id
_entity_poly.type
_entity_poly.pdbx_seq_one_letter_code
_entity_poly.pdbx_strand_id
1 'polypeptide(L)'
;MKTLNTLKNNILRSIAVLAVLFSLNSCETLELEILESPNALTPASSDIDFYLNAMQLNMASFFNGVKDEGMQLTRMSHLYGPFYENAFSTTQMSGPWNSAYSNIFTDYNNMVPRAAEKGWETHIGIAKFIKAYAMITLVDYLGDVPYSQAALGVENLNPGIDSGASIYDAALALILEAKQHFSVPAQSPSNDLFYGGSRANWSKATGTLELKLRLQRRNAADSNDATAINALIAGAADNLITTSSSDFQFKYGTLNASPDSRHPAFVSNYELAADVNSYMSNSYMAEFVAQKDVVDVRANYYFYRQDDDVTDNDDNEIPCGNERRPSHYALSDIFCYIGFNDVTPSESTSNGYWGRDHGDNDGIPPDGGLRTAWGLYPIGGQFDDGSFTSTEGQDMGLKGAGIQPILLSSYTHFMIAEWSLANGDAETARQFLASGLAESFSKVTGFAAEMGAAGAVEFRSGASVDETAFLGSLTDNINAYIDYVAGTGATSLWNTTDDKMGLLVQEYFLALWGNGVEAYNTFRRTDKPTDLQPLLKTANNDMIQSFFYPRTEVDNNNQLTQKADHLVKVFWDN
;
A
#
# COMPACT_ATOMS: atom_id res chain seq x y z
N MET A 1 -54.76 58.48 -58.01
CA MET A 1 -53.41 57.93 -57.73
C MET A 1 -52.91 58.15 -56.29
N LYS A 2 -53.22 59.24 -55.58
CA LYS A 2 -52.71 59.48 -54.21
C LYS A 2 -53.33 58.53 -53.16
N THR A 3 -54.61 58.14 -53.29
CA THR A 3 -55.26 57.25 -52.33
C THR A 3 -54.84 55.80 -52.38
N LEU A 4 -54.36 55.30 -53.54
CA LEU A 4 -53.89 53.92 -53.69
C LEU A 4 -52.50 53.72 -53.07
N ASN A 5 -51.66 54.77 -53.09
CA ASN A 5 -50.31 54.72 -52.48
C ASN A 5 -50.38 54.77 -50.93
N THR A 6 -51.41 55.50 -50.39
CA THR A 6 -51.60 55.57 -48.94
C THR A 6 -52.09 54.24 -48.40
N LEU A 7 -52.98 53.56 -49.14
CA LEU A 7 -53.47 52.22 -48.76
C LEU A 7 -52.34 51.15 -48.80
N LYS A 8 -51.49 51.20 -49.83
CA LYS A 8 -50.34 50.30 -49.95
C LYS A 8 -49.35 50.51 -48.80
N ASN A 9 -49.02 51.76 -48.46
CA ASN A 9 -48.11 52.09 -47.38
C ASN A 9 -48.65 51.68 -46.00
N ASN A 10 -49.93 51.78 -45.79
CA ASN A 10 -50.56 51.33 -44.52
C ASN A 10 -50.65 49.84 -44.42
N ILE A 11 -50.86 49.10 -45.52
CA ILE A 11 -50.80 47.63 -45.56
C ILE A 11 -49.35 47.15 -45.32
N LEU A 12 -48.35 47.79 -45.93
CA LEU A 12 -46.96 47.45 -45.70
C LEU A 12 -46.52 47.68 -44.24
N ARG A 13 -47.00 48.80 -43.66
CA ARG A 13 -46.74 49.10 -42.22
C ARG A 13 -47.41 48.11 -41.30
N SER A 14 -48.64 47.70 -41.60
CA SER A 14 -49.34 46.67 -40.80
C SER A 14 -48.69 45.33 -40.91
N ILE A 15 -48.19 44.92 -42.09
CA ILE A 15 -47.43 43.69 -42.29
C ILE A 15 -46.07 43.74 -41.54
N ALA A 16 -45.38 44.89 -41.58
CA ALA A 16 -44.13 45.08 -40.85
C ALA A 16 -44.34 45.01 -39.32
N VAL A 17 -45.42 45.61 -38.80
CA VAL A 17 -45.77 45.54 -37.36
C VAL A 17 -46.17 44.13 -36.98
N LEU A 18 -46.91 43.39 -37.82
CA LEU A 18 -47.26 41.99 -37.58
C LEU A 18 -46.04 41.10 -37.61
N ALA A 19 -45.09 41.32 -38.52
CA ALA A 19 -43.83 40.57 -38.59
C ALA A 19 -42.95 40.82 -37.35
N VAL A 20 -42.88 42.04 -36.83
CA VAL A 20 -42.19 42.35 -35.57
C VAL A 20 -42.90 41.75 -34.36
N LEU A 21 -44.21 41.69 -34.32
CA LEU A 21 -44.96 41.02 -33.24
C LEU A 21 -44.82 39.51 -33.28
N PHE A 22 -44.65 38.88 -34.43
CA PHE A 22 -44.32 37.45 -34.57
C PHE A 22 -42.87 37.15 -34.19
N SER A 23 -41.94 38.07 -34.45
CA SER A 23 -40.54 37.87 -34.04
C SER A 23 -40.28 38.07 -32.53
N LEU A 24 -41.22 38.73 -31.80
CA LEU A 24 -41.12 38.91 -30.35
C LEU A 24 -41.67 37.72 -29.54
N ASN A 25 -42.38 36.80 -30.17
CA ASN A 25 -42.83 35.55 -29.54
C ASN A 25 -41.96 34.33 -29.91
N SER A 26 -40.85 34.54 -30.62
CA SER A 26 -39.89 33.49 -30.99
C SER A 26 -38.74 33.35 -30.00
N CYS A 27 -38.91 33.83 -28.76
CA CYS A 27 -38.11 33.41 -27.62
C CYS A 27 -38.96 32.49 -26.73
N GLU A 28 -39.57 31.46 -27.27
CA GLU A 28 -39.60 30.23 -26.53
C GLU A 28 -38.12 29.80 -26.40
N THR A 29 -37.59 29.88 -25.20
CA THR A 29 -36.51 29.03 -24.81
C THR A 29 -36.88 27.62 -25.25
N LEU A 30 -36.34 27.17 -26.37
CA LEU A 30 -36.10 25.78 -26.56
C LEU A 30 -35.22 25.43 -25.35
N GLU A 31 -35.82 25.00 -24.25
CA GLU A 31 -35.18 24.03 -23.41
C GLU A 31 -34.84 22.92 -24.38
N LEU A 32 -33.62 22.92 -24.88
CA LEU A 32 -32.97 21.69 -25.26
C LEU A 32 -33.06 20.86 -23.97
N GLU A 33 -34.14 20.09 -23.84
CA GLU A 33 -34.02 18.83 -23.15
C GLU A 33 -32.81 18.21 -23.84
N ILE A 34 -31.66 18.33 -23.22
CA ILE A 34 -30.53 17.50 -23.55
C ILE A 34 -31.13 16.14 -23.42
N LEU A 35 -31.55 15.57 -24.55
CA LEU A 35 -32.01 14.19 -24.62
C LEU A 35 -30.91 13.41 -23.95
N GLU A 36 -31.19 12.98 -22.72
CA GLU A 36 -30.29 12.04 -22.06
C GLU A 36 -30.05 10.95 -23.11
N SER A 37 -28.80 10.85 -23.56
CA SER A 37 -28.47 9.82 -24.54
C SER A 37 -29.06 8.54 -23.98
N PRO A 38 -29.92 7.80 -24.70
CA PRO A 38 -30.47 6.53 -24.19
C PRO A 38 -29.36 5.51 -23.89
N ASN A 39 -28.13 5.81 -24.29
CA ASN A 39 -26.90 5.08 -23.95
C ASN A 39 -26.05 5.78 -22.88
N ALA A 40 -26.46 6.95 -22.36
CA ALA A 40 -25.79 7.52 -21.20
C ALA A 40 -26.21 6.73 -19.96
N LEU A 41 -25.27 6.00 -19.38
CA LEU A 41 -25.48 5.39 -18.07
C LEU A 41 -25.63 6.53 -17.04
N THR A 42 -26.88 6.83 -16.69
CA THR A 42 -27.14 7.71 -15.55
C THR A 42 -26.85 6.94 -14.26
N PRO A 43 -26.48 7.60 -13.16
CA PRO A 43 -26.33 6.92 -11.88
C PRO A 43 -27.55 6.05 -11.53
N ALA A 44 -28.75 6.46 -11.90
CA ALA A 44 -29.99 5.73 -11.64
C ALA A 44 -30.15 4.45 -12.48
N SER A 45 -29.52 4.35 -13.65
CA SER A 45 -29.60 3.19 -14.55
C SER A 45 -28.40 2.26 -14.46
N SER A 46 -27.31 2.66 -13.77
CA SER A 46 -26.11 1.86 -13.63
C SER A 46 -26.32 0.66 -12.72
N ASP A 47 -25.69 -0.47 -13.05
CA ASP A 47 -25.74 -1.67 -12.21
C ASP A 47 -24.94 -1.47 -10.91
N ILE A 48 -25.47 -1.95 -9.79
CA ILE A 48 -24.84 -1.91 -8.47
C ILE A 48 -23.50 -2.67 -8.48
N ASP A 49 -23.43 -3.80 -9.19
CA ASP A 49 -22.21 -4.58 -9.33
C ASP A 49 -21.11 -3.81 -10.07
N PHE A 50 -21.43 -2.91 -11.01
CA PHE A 50 -20.42 -2.08 -11.67
C PHE A 50 -19.79 -1.06 -10.71
N TYR A 51 -20.60 -0.43 -9.87
CA TYR A 51 -20.09 0.46 -8.82
C TYR A 51 -19.18 -0.30 -7.84
N LEU A 52 -19.61 -1.48 -7.40
CA LEU A 52 -18.82 -2.29 -6.49
C LEU A 52 -17.49 -2.73 -7.13
N ASN A 53 -17.52 -3.14 -8.40
CA ASN A 53 -16.31 -3.48 -9.14
C ASN A 53 -15.36 -2.27 -9.24
N ALA A 54 -15.89 -1.09 -9.57
CA ALA A 54 -15.10 0.13 -9.62
C ALA A 54 -14.47 0.44 -8.26
N MET A 55 -15.23 0.34 -7.17
CA MET A 55 -14.72 0.54 -5.81
C MET A 55 -13.59 -0.45 -5.46
N GLN A 56 -13.72 -1.73 -5.84
CA GLN A 56 -12.69 -2.74 -5.58
C GLN A 56 -11.40 -2.47 -6.37
N LEU A 57 -11.50 -2.11 -7.63
CA LEU A 57 -10.34 -1.73 -8.46
C LEU A 57 -9.68 -0.44 -7.95
N ASN A 58 -10.49 0.55 -7.55
CA ASN A 58 -9.98 1.79 -6.97
C ASN A 58 -9.36 1.58 -5.59
N MET A 59 -9.82 0.60 -4.81
CA MET A 59 -9.15 0.18 -3.58
C MET A 59 -7.74 -0.35 -3.83
N ALA A 60 -7.57 -1.21 -4.85
CA ALA A 60 -6.25 -1.72 -5.22
C ALA A 60 -5.34 -0.59 -5.73
N SER A 61 -5.87 0.33 -6.56
CA SER A 61 -5.14 1.51 -7.04
C SER A 61 -4.77 2.47 -5.91
N PHE A 62 -5.69 2.71 -4.98
CA PHE A 62 -5.46 3.53 -3.80
C PHE A 62 -4.33 2.96 -2.94
N PHE A 63 -4.40 1.66 -2.61
CA PHE A 63 -3.35 1.00 -1.85
C PHE A 63 -1.99 1.07 -2.57
N ASN A 64 -1.96 0.80 -3.88
CA ASN A 64 -0.73 0.90 -4.67
C ASN A 64 -0.14 2.32 -4.64
N GLY A 65 -0.99 3.35 -4.66
CA GLY A 65 -0.56 4.74 -4.65
C GLY A 65 -0.05 5.28 -3.30
N VAL A 66 -0.23 4.55 -2.19
CA VAL A 66 0.23 4.97 -0.86
C VAL A 66 1.31 4.05 -0.27
N LYS A 67 1.38 2.78 -0.70
CA LYS A 67 2.32 1.82 -0.11
C LYS A 67 3.78 2.14 -0.41
N ASP A 68 4.07 2.65 -1.61
CA ASP A 68 5.43 2.87 -2.05
C ASP A 68 6.11 4.00 -1.25
N GLU A 69 5.38 5.05 -0.87
CA GLU A 69 5.88 6.11 0.00
C GLU A 69 6.24 5.57 1.39
N GLY A 70 5.39 4.73 1.94
CA GLY A 70 5.68 4.06 3.22
C GLY A 70 6.89 3.12 3.14
N MET A 71 7.03 2.36 2.05
CA MET A 71 8.19 1.50 1.81
C MET A 71 9.49 2.31 1.70
N GLN A 72 9.46 3.45 1.01
CA GLN A 72 10.61 4.35 0.90
C GLN A 72 10.98 4.95 2.26
N LEU A 73 10.00 5.47 2.99
CA LEU A 73 10.23 6.05 4.32
C LEU A 73 10.80 5.05 5.32
N THR A 74 10.35 3.81 5.27
CA THR A 74 10.83 2.74 6.16
C THR A 74 12.03 1.97 5.63
N ARG A 75 12.69 2.42 4.58
CA ARG A 75 13.89 1.81 3.97
C ARG A 75 13.67 0.41 3.38
N MET A 76 12.45 0.03 3.05
CA MET A 76 12.21 -1.22 2.30
C MET A 76 12.65 -1.07 0.84
N SER A 77 12.32 0.05 0.23
CA SER A 77 12.77 0.45 -1.10
C SER A 77 13.57 1.74 -1.03
N HIS A 78 14.35 2.00 -2.06
CA HIS A 78 15.17 3.19 -2.15
C HIS A 78 14.33 4.47 -2.23
N LEU A 79 14.72 5.49 -1.48
CA LEU A 79 14.23 6.86 -1.59
C LEU A 79 15.15 7.67 -2.49
N TYR A 80 14.63 8.12 -3.63
CA TYR A 80 15.38 8.99 -4.52
C TYR A 80 15.21 10.47 -4.14
N GLY A 81 16.23 11.04 -3.52
CA GLY A 81 16.28 12.46 -3.15
C GLY A 81 17.03 12.70 -1.85
N PRO A 82 17.93 13.71 -1.82
CA PRO A 82 18.83 13.95 -0.68
C PRO A 82 18.11 14.48 0.57
N PHE A 83 16.86 14.95 0.39
CA PHE A 83 16.01 15.49 1.46
C PHE A 83 14.57 15.05 1.24
N TYR A 84 13.81 14.86 2.31
CA TYR A 84 12.41 14.45 2.22
C TYR A 84 11.53 15.45 1.47
N GLU A 85 11.79 16.74 1.59
CA GLU A 85 11.04 17.79 0.88
C GLU A 85 11.23 17.74 -0.63
N ASN A 86 12.36 17.23 -1.11
CA ASN A 86 12.61 17.00 -2.53
C ASN A 86 11.97 15.71 -3.02
N ALA A 87 11.99 14.67 -2.21
CA ALA A 87 11.43 13.36 -2.56
C ALA A 87 9.90 13.38 -2.58
N PHE A 88 9.27 14.07 -1.62
CA PHE A 88 7.82 14.07 -1.43
C PHE A 88 7.21 15.46 -1.59
N SER A 89 6.88 15.81 -2.83
CA SER A 89 6.30 17.10 -3.17
C SER A 89 4.79 17.19 -2.85
N THR A 90 4.23 18.39 -3.02
CA THR A 90 2.78 18.64 -2.88
C THR A 90 1.90 17.95 -3.92
N THR A 91 2.47 17.21 -4.86
CA THR A 91 1.71 16.42 -5.85
C THR A 91 1.65 14.93 -5.50
N GLN A 92 2.46 14.47 -4.54
CA GLN A 92 2.63 13.04 -4.23
C GLN A 92 1.31 12.34 -3.90
N MET A 93 0.48 12.97 -3.09
CA MET A 93 -0.79 12.40 -2.66
C MET A 93 -1.97 12.65 -3.61
N SER A 94 -1.74 13.22 -4.81
CA SER A 94 -2.84 13.54 -5.76
C SER A 94 -3.55 12.29 -6.29
N GLY A 95 -2.80 11.23 -6.62
CA GLY A 95 -3.37 9.96 -7.08
C GLY A 95 -4.24 9.29 -6.02
N PRO A 96 -3.71 9.01 -4.82
CA PRO A 96 -4.50 8.47 -3.70
C PRO A 96 -5.71 9.33 -3.34
N TRP A 97 -5.56 10.66 -3.31
CA TRP A 97 -6.68 11.57 -3.05
C TRP A 97 -7.80 11.39 -4.07
N ASN A 98 -7.47 11.40 -5.37
CA ASN A 98 -8.46 11.19 -6.42
C ASN A 98 -9.12 9.81 -6.32
N SER A 99 -8.36 8.76 -6.05
CA SER A 99 -8.91 7.41 -5.88
C SER A 99 -9.91 7.33 -4.73
N ALA A 100 -9.65 8.04 -3.63
CA ALA A 100 -10.56 8.09 -2.49
C ALA A 100 -11.79 8.97 -2.77
N TYR A 101 -11.60 10.26 -3.09
CA TYR A 101 -12.72 11.23 -3.14
C TYR A 101 -13.52 11.14 -4.43
N SER A 102 -12.83 11.13 -5.58
CA SER A 102 -13.50 11.15 -6.88
C SER A 102 -14.10 9.80 -7.27
N ASN A 103 -13.52 8.70 -6.79
CA ASN A 103 -13.96 7.35 -7.14
C ASN A 103 -14.63 6.65 -5.97
N ILE A 104 -13.89 6.22 -4.92
CA ILE A 104 -14.43 5.36 -3.85
C ILE A 104 -15.62 6.02 -3.13
N PHE A 105 -15.49 7.28 -2.69
CA PHE A 105 -16.56 7.95 -1.92
C PHE A 105 -17.75 8.31 -2.80
N THR A 106 -17.51 8.70 -4.04
CA THR A 106 -18.57 8.98 -5.02
C THR A 106 -19.35 7.72 -5.38
N ASP A 107 -18.66 6.61 -5.68
CA ASP A 107 -19.29 5.33 -5.99
C ASP A 107 -20.06 4.78 -4.79
N TYR A 108 -19.51 4.92 -3.57
CA TYR A 108 -20.20 4.58 -2.33
C TYR A 108 -21.53 5.33 -2.20
N ASN A 109 -21.52 6.65 -2.39
CA ASN A 109 -22.71 7.49 -2.26
C ASN A 109 -23.78 7.13 -3.31
N ASN A 110 -23.38 6.74 -4.52
CA ASN A 110 -24.28 6.33 -5.59
C ASN A 110 -24.81 4.90 -5.40
N MET A 111 -24.02 3.99 -4.85
CA MET A 111 -24.32 2.56 -4.77
C MET A 111 -25.13 2.18 -3.53
N VAL A 112 -24.72 2.66 -2.35
CA VAL A 112 -25.25 2.16 -1.06
C VAL A 112 -26.75 2.39 -0.89
N PRO A 113 -27.34 3.56 -1.20
CA PRO A 113 -28.79 3.73 -1.10
C PRO A 113 -29.58 2.75 -1.96
N ARG A 114 -29.10 2.49 -3.18
CA ARG A 114 -29.74 1.58 -4.15
C ARG A 114 -29.60 0.11 -3.75
N ALA A 115 -28.43 -0.26 -3.19
CA ALA A 115 -28.23 -1.58 -2.64
C ALA A 115 -29.13 -1.84 -1.42
N ALA A 116 -29.35 -0.82 -0.59
CA ALA A 116 -30.26 -0.88 0.55
C ALA A 116 -31.74 -1.09 0.12
N GLU A 117 -32.21 -0.41 -0.91
CA GLU A 117 -33.55 -0.62 -1.48
C GLU A 117 -33.77 -2.06 -1.94
N LYS A 118 -32.70 -2.76 -2.37
CA LYS A 118 -32.76 -4.15 -2.82
C LYS A 118 -32.44 -5.17 -1.71
N GLY A 119 -32.03 -4.73 -0.52
CA GLY A 119 -31.57 -5.63 0.55
C GLY A 119 -30.27 -6.35 0.21
N TRP A 120 -29.38 -5.72 -0.57
CA TRP A 120 -28.10 -6.30 -0.97
C TRP A 120 -27.00 -6.07 0.08
N GLU A 121 -27.21 -6.68 1.26
CA GLU A 121 -26.40 -6.45 2.46
C GLU A 121 -24.90 -6.73 2.23
N THR A 122 -24.54 -7.77 1.46
CA THR A 122 -23.14 -8.09 1.18
C THR A 122 -22.43 -6.95 0.43
N HIS A 123 -23.09 -6.34 -0.57
CA HIS A 123 -22.54 -5.20 -1.32
C HIS A 123 -22.32 -3.97 -0.42
N ILE A 124 -23.28 -3.70 0.46
CA ILE A 124 -23.19 -2.59 1.41
C ILE A 124 -22.02 -2.82 2.39
N GLY A 125 -21.89 -4.02 2.92
CA GLY A 125 -20.80 -4.38 3.82
C GLY A 125 -19.42 -4.18 3.18
N ILE A 126 -19.23 -4.64 1.94
CA ILE A 126 -17.99 -4.46 1.18
C ILE A 126 -17.70 -2.97 0.93
N ALA A 127 -18.70 -2.20 0.49
CA ALA A 127 -18.54 -0.77 0.25
C ALA A 127 -18.15 -0.01 1.51
N LYS A 128 -18.76 -0.33 2.66
CA LYS A 128 -18.42 0.28 3.95
C LYS A 128 -17.00 -0.06 4.39
N PHE A 129 -16.57 -1.31 4.20
CA PHE A 129 -15.19 -1.74 4.48
C PHE A 129 -14.18 -0.94 3.64
N ILE A 130 -14.39 -0.87 2.32
CA ILE A 130 -13.49 -0.14 1.40
C ILE A 130 -13.42 1.34 1.77
N LYS A 131 -14.57 1.98 2.00
CA LYS A 131 -14.61 3.38 2.42
C LYS A 131 -13.89 3.62 3.74
N ALA A 132 -14.11 2.76 4.74
CA ALA A 132 -13.46 2.86 6.05
C ALA A 132 -11.94 2.73 5.93
N TYR A 133 -11.45 1.76 5.14
CA TYR A 133 -10.02 1.59 4.90
C TYR A 133 -9.39 2.84 4.26
N ALA A 134 -10.03 3.40 3.24
CA ALA A 134 -9.54 4.62 2.58
C ALA A 134 -9.53 5.82 3.54
N MET A 135 -10.56 5.99 4.38
CA MET A 135 -10.64 7.04 5.39
C MET A 135 -9.49 6.95 6.41
N ILE A 136 -9.26 5.76 6.97
CA ILE A 136 -8.18 5.51 7.94
C ILE A 136 -6.83 5.88 7.30
N THR A 137 -6.57 5.37 6.10
CA THR A 137 -5.29 5.58 5.42
C THR A 137 -5.06 7.05 5.03
N LEU A 138 -6.12 7.78 4.60
CA LEU A 138 -6.00 9.21 4.35
C LEU A 138 -5.60 9.99 5.62
N VAL A 139 -6.20 9.66 6.76
CA VAL A 139 -5.81 10.26 8.04
C VAL A 139 -4.38 9.90 8.42
N ASP A 140 -3.99 8.63 8.24
CA ASP A 140 -2.63 8.17 8.54
C ASP A 140 -1.56 8.93 7.75
N TYR A 141 -1.85 9.31 6.51
CA TYR A 141 -0.90 9.99 5.64
C TYR A 141 -1.02 11.51 5.66
N LEU A 142 -2.24 12.03 5.84
CA LEU A 142 -2.54 13.45 5.68
C LEU A 142 -3.04 14.14 6.97
N GLY A 143 -3.40 13.39 8.01
CA GLY A 143 -4.03 13.96 9.22
C GLY A 143 -5.47 14.39 8.98
N ASP A 144 -5.80 15.64 9.30
CA ASP A 144 -7.13 16.21 9.14
C ASP A 144 -7.46 16.40 7.66
N VAL A 145 -8.61 15.89 7.21
CA VAL A 145 -9.04 15.96 5.80
C VAL A 145 -10.55 16.21 5.68
N PRO A 146 -11.06 16.66 4.53
CA PRO A 146 -12.50 16.76 4.32
C PRO A 146 -13.17 15.38 4.41
N TYR A 147 -14.28 15.27 5.17
CA TYR A 147 -15.05 14.04 5.26
C TYR A 147 -16.56 14.28 5.31
N SER A 148 -17.06 14.93 6.36
CA SER A 148 -18.52 15.05 6.62
C SER A 148 -19.27 15.82 5.54
N GLN A 149 -18.57 16.69 4.82
CA GLN A 149 -19.11 17.53 3.76
C GLN A 149 -18.48 17.21 2.39
N ALA A 150 -17.72 16.14 2.29
CA ALA A 150 -17.02 15.76 1.06
C ALA A 150 -17.89 14.90 0.13
N ALA A 151 -17.53 14.85 -1.15
CA ALA A 151 -18.18 14.05 -2.19
C ALA A 151 -19.68 14.32 -2.37
N LEU A 152 -20.11 15.56 -2.14
CA LEU A 152 -21.47 16.04 -2.39
C LEU A 152 -21.65 16.67 -3.79
N GLY A 153 -20.64 16.59 -4.64
CA GLY A 153 -20.64 17.15 -5.99
C GLY A 153 -20.86 18.67 -5.96
N VAL A 154 -21.72 19.16 -6.83
CA VAL A 154 -21.99 20.60 -6.96
C VAL A 154 -22.69 21.23 -5.73
N GLU A 155 -23.20 20.43 -4.81
CA GLU A 155 -23.86 20.93 -3.60
C GLU A 155 -22.85 21.55 -2.63
N ASN A 156 -21.61 21.07 -2.60
CA ASN A 156 -20.53 21.65 -1.80
C ASN A 156 -19.15 21.50 -2.46
N LEU A 157 -18.66 22.58 -3.05
CA LEU A 157 -17.35 22.63 -3.70
C LEU A 157 -16.20 23.03 -2.74
N ASN A 158 -16.52 23.44 -1.51
CA ASN A 158 -15.55 23.83 -0.49
C ASN A 158 -15.87 23.11 0.83
N PRO A 159 -15.67 21.79 0.89
CA PRO A 159 -15.95 21.02 2.11
C PRO A 159 -15.04 21.46 3.26
N GLY A 160 -15.63 21.55 4.45
CA GLY A 160 -14.88 21.78 5.68
C GLY A 160 -13.96 20.63 6.00
N ILE A 161 -12.95 20.90 6.83
CA ILE A 161 -11.97 19.94 7.28
C ILE A 161 -12.43 19.30 8.58
N ASP A 162 -12.45 17.98 8.60
CA ASP A 162 -12.74 17.19 9.81
C ASP A 162 -11.45 16.74 10.48
N SER A 163 -11.46 16.65 11.80
CA SER A 163 -10.30 16.14 12.54
C SER A 163 -10.06 14.66 12.28
N GLY A 164 -8.81 14.24 12.20
CA GLY A 164 -8.45 12.84 12.03
C GLY A 164 -9.09 11.92 13.05
N ALA A 165 -9.22 12.38 14.32
CA ALA A 165 -9.91 11.63 15.37
C ALA A 165 -11.40 11.39 15.04
N SER A 166 -12.12 12.42 14.59
CA SER A 166 -13.54 12.28 14.21
C SER A 166 -13.73 11.39 12.98
N ILE A 167 -12.78 11.41 12.04
CA ILE A 167 -12.80 10.54 10.86
C ILE A 167 -12.56 9.08 11.27
N TYR A 168 -11.65 8.83 12.22
CA TYR A 168 -11.42 7.50 12.77
C TYR A 168 -12.67 6.94 13.48
N ASP A 169 -13.40 7.78 14.22
CA ASP A 169 -14.67 7.38 14.85
C ASP A 169 -15.74 7.06 13.78
N ALA A 170 -15.83 7.85 12.72
CA ALA A 170 -16.73 7.58 11.61
C ALA A 170 -16.33 6.31 10.84
N ALA A 171 -15.03 6.06 10.63
CA ALA A 171 -14.52 4.83 10.02
C ALA A 171 -14.85 3.61 10.89
N LEU A 172 -14.68 3.71 12.21
CA LEU A 172 -15.07 2.66 13.15
C LEU A 172 -16.56 2.35 13.08
N ALA A 173 -17.41 3.37 12.98
CA ALA A 173 -18.85 3.16 12.81
C ALA A 173 -19.16 2.38 11.51
N LEU A 174 -18.53 2.75 10.38
CA LEU A 174 -18.66 2.00 9.13
C LEU A 174 -18.20 0.54 9.24
N ILE A 175 -17.11 0.27 9.97
CA ILE A 175 -16.60 -1.08 10.22
C ILE A 175 -17.62 -1.90 11.02
N LEU A 176 -18.18 -1.33 12.10
CA LEU A 176 -19.17 -2.01 12.93
C LEU A 176 -20.48 -2.27 12.16
N GLU A 177 -20.91 -1.34 11.33
CA GLU A 177 -22.05 -1.53 10.43
C GLU A 177 -21.76 -2.60 9.36
N ALA A 178 -20.55 -2.64 8.77
CA ALA A 178 -20.15 -3.67 7.81
C ALA A 178 -20.25 -5.08 8.42
N LYS A 179 -19.81 -5.27 9.68
CA LYS A 179 -19.99 -6.54 10.40
C LYS A 179 -21.46 -6.95 10.50
N GLN A 180 -22.36 -5.99 10.76
CA GLN A 180 -23.82 -6.28 10.82
C GLN A 180 -24.32 -6.72 9.44
N HIS A 181 -23.94 -6.03 8.36
CA HIS A 181 -24.31 -6.41 7.00
C HIS A 181 -23.81 -7.81 6.62
N PHE A 182 -22.59 -8.18 6.99
CA PHE A 182 -22.08 -9.54 6.74
C PHE A 182 -22.75 -10.63 7.59
N SER A 183 -23.40 -10.29 8.68
CA SER A 183 -24.16 -11.26 9.50
C SER A 183 -25.48 -11.69 8.85
N VAL A 184 -26.02 -10.88 7.94
CA VAL A 184 -27.31 -11.12 7.27
C VAL A 184 -27.10 -11.87 5.96
N PRO A 185 -27.77 -13.02 5.73
CA PRO A 185 -27.78 -13.68 4.42
C PRO A 185 -28.37 -12.75 3.34
N ALA A 186 -27.62 -12.53 2.27
CA ALA A 186 -28.00 -11.64 1.18
C ALA A 186 -27.38 -12.07 -0.14
N GLN A 187 -27.82 -11.41 -1.23
CA GLN A 187 -27.24 -11.55 -2.57
C GLN A 187 -25.72 -11.36 -2.52
N SER A 188 -24.98 -12.30 -3.09
CA SER A 188 -23.54 -12.15 -3.30
C SER A 188 -23.29 -11.27 -4.53
N PRO A 189 -22.23 -10.44 -4.53
CA PRO A 189 -21.78 -9.76 -5.73
C PRO A 189 -21.49 -10.74 -6.87
N SER A 190 -21.81 -10.35 -8.09
CA SER A 190 -21.52 -11.17 -9.28
C SER A 190 -20.02 -11.25 -9.56
N ASN A 191 -19.24 -10.27 -9.08
CA ASN A 191 -17.79 -10.21 -9.25
C ASN A 191 -17.13 -9.59 -8.01
N ASP A 192 -16.80 -10.41 -7.03
CA ASP A 192 -15.99 -9.99 -5.88
C ASP A 192 -14.53 -10.36 -6.12
N LEU A 193 -13.69 -9.34 -6.31
CA LEU A 193 -12.28 -9.46 -6.70
C LEU A 193 -11.37 -9.92 -5.55
N PHE A 194 -11.86 -9.88 -4.30
CA PHE A 194 -11.07 -10.24 -3.13
C PHE A 194 -11.39 -11.64 -2.59
N TYR A 195 -12.67 -11.94 -2.41
CA TYR A 195 -13.10 -13.16 -1.71
C TYR A 195 -14.15 -13.99 -2.45
N GLY A 196 -14.46 -13.63 -3.71
CA GLY A 196 -15.44 -14.38 -4.51
C GLY A 196 -16.83 -14.46 -3.88
N GLY A 197 -17.24 -13.46 -3.11
CA GLY A 197 -18.53 -13.38 -2.42
C GLY A 197 -18.56 -14.04 -1.03
N SER A 198 -17.41 -14.46 -0.48
CA SER A 198 -17.33 -15.06 0.85
C SER A 198 -17.56 -14.05 1.97
N ARG A 199 -18.79 -13.97 2.49
CA ARG A 199 -19.14 -13.12 3.64
C ARG A 199 -18.34 -13.44 4.89
N ALA A 200 -17.98 -14.71 5.11
CA ALA A 200 -17.18 -15.12 6.26
C ALA A 200 -15.78 -14.49 6.21
N ASN A 201 -15.13 -14.50 5.05
CA ASN A 201 -13.83 -13.86 4.88
C ASN A 201 -13.92 -12.33 4.97
N TRP A 202 -14.97 -11.72 4.39
CA TRP A 202 -15.22 -10.28 4.56
C TRP A 202 -15.44 -9.89 6.02
N SER A 203 -16.13 -10.74 6.80
CA SER A 203 -16.32 -10.52 8.24
C SER A 203 -14.99 -10.55 8.99
N LYS A 204 -14.10 -11.51 8.67
CA LYS A 204 -12.76 -11.59 9.26
C LYS A 204 -11.89 -10.40 8.87
N ALA A 205 -11.90 -9.99 7.60
CA ALA A 205 -11.20 -8.80 7.15
C ALA A 205 -11.67 -7.55 7.88
N THR A 206 -12.99 -7.42 8.08
CA THR A 206 -13.58 -6.30 8.81
C THR A 206 -13.20 -6.29 10.29
N GLY A 207 -13.13 -7.46 10.92
CA GLY A 207 -12.62 -7.58 12.29
C GLY A 207 -11.14 -7.23 12.41
N THR A 208 -10.34 -7.63 11.43
CA THR A 208 -8.91 -7.29 11.39
C THR A 208 -8.70 -5.79 11.15
N LEU A 209 -9.52 -5.15 10.30
CA LEU A 209 -9.49 -3.71 10.11
C LEU A 209 -9.89 -2.95 11.39
N GLU A 210 -10.87 -3.48 12.15
CA GLU A 210 -11.21 -2.94 13.48
C GLU A 210 -10.03 -3.04 14.44
N LEU A 211 -9.37 -4.21 14.50
CA LEU A 211 -8.18 -4.40 15.34
C LEU A 211 -7.08 -3.39 14.95
N LYS A 212 -6.78 -3.28 13.65
CA LYS A 212 -5.80 -2.32 13.14
C LYS A 212 -6.13 -0.88 13.55
N LEU A 213 -7.36 -0.41 13.32
CA LEU A 213 -7.79 0.95 13.65
C LEU A 213 -7.61 1.24 15.15
N ARG A 214 -8.09 0.31 16.00
CA ARG A 214 -8.02 0.49 17.46
C ARG A 214 -6.60 0.43 17.98
N LEU A 215 -5.78 -0.49 17.46
CA LEU A 215 -4.37 -0.59 17.81
C LEU A 215 -3.61 0.67 17.39
N GLN A 216 -3.90 1.22 16.20
CA GLN A 216 -3.24 2.41 15.68
C GLN A 216 -3.41 3.61 16.59
N ARG A 217 -4.62 3.83 17.10
CA ARG A 217 -4.92 4.97 17.97
C ARG A 217 -4.75 4.69 19.48
N ARG A 218 -4.14 3.55 19.86
CA ARG A 218 -4.04 3.15 21.28
C ARG A 218 -3.36 4.18 22.18
N ASN A 219 -2.44 4.97 21.62
CA ASN A 219 -1.68 5.99 22.34
C ASN A 219 -2.37 7.37 22.32
N ALA A 220 -3.45 7.55 21.57
CA ALA A 220 -4.20 8.81 21.59
C ALA A 220 -4.84 9.06 22.95
N ALA A 221 -4.86 10.33 23.38
CA ALA A 221 -5.27 10.73 24.74
C ALA A 221 -6.68 10.26 25.14
N ASP A 222 -7.60 10.13 24.18
CA ASP A 222 -8.99 9.74 24.38
C ASP A 222 -9.27 8.26 23.99
N SER A 223 -8.21 7.45 23.79
CA SER A 223 -8.37 6.04 23.41
C SER A 223 -9.01 5.23 24.53
N ASN A 224 -10.09 4.52 24.22
CA ASN A 224 -10.80 3.61 25.13
C ASN A 224 -11.04 2.25 24.48
N ASP A 225 -10.08 1.75 23.73
CA ASP A 225 -10.23 0.59 22.85
C ASP A 225 -9.82 -0.76 23.49
N ALA A 226 -9.19 -0.75 24.66
CA ALA A 226 -8.61 -1.94 25.27
C ALA A 226 -9.61 -3.10 25.42
N THR A 227 -10.83 -2.85 25.91
CA THR A 227 -11.85 -3.88 26.06
C THR A 227 -12.26 -4.50 24.73
N ALA A 228 -12.41 -3.67 23.69
CA ALA A 228 -12.78 -4.13 22.35
C ALA A 228 -11.65 -4.93 21.70
N ILE A 229 -10.40 -4.49 21.82
CA ILE A 229 -9.23 -5.22 21.32
C ILE A 229 -9.13 -6.58 21.99
N ASN A 230 -9.25 -6.66 23.31
CA ASN A 230 -9.20 -7.92 24.04
C ASN A 230 -10.35 -8.88 23.62
N ALA A 231 -11.55 -8.36 23.36
CA ALA A 231 -12.66 -9.16 22.86
C ALA A 231 -12.43 -9.70 21.44
N LEU A 232 -11.83 -8.89 20.55
CA LEU A 232 -11.43 -9.33 19.22
C LEU A 232 -10.38 -10.45 19.27
N ILE A 233 -9.37 -10.30 20.13
CA ILE A 233 -8.30 -11.28 20.31
C ILE A 233 -8.84 -12.58 20.92
N ALA A 234 -9.72 -12.51 21.91
CA ALA A 234 -10.35 -13.69 22.52
C ALA A 234 -11.16 -14.52 21.51
N GLY A 235 -11.72 -13.89 20.47
CA GLY A 235 -12.44 -14.54 19.37
C GLY A 235 -11.66 -14.55 18.06
N ALA A 236 -10.33 -14.50 18.07
CA ALA A 236 -9.52 -14.26 16.87
C ALA A 236 -9.77 -15.28 15.76
N ALA A 237 -9.91 -16.55 16.06
CA ALA A 237 -10.11 -17.61 15.05
C ALA A 237 -11.37 -17.39 14.18
N ASP A 238 -12.43 -16.83 14.77
CA ASP A 238 -13.70 -16.55 14.09
C ASP A 238 -13.79 -15.14 13.53
N ASN A 239 -13.14 -14.18 14.19
CA ASN A 239 -13.33 -12.75 13.94
C ASN A 239 -12.20 -12.09 13.16
N LEU A 240 -11.02 -12.71 13.07
CA LEU A 240 -9.84 -12.10 12.49
C LEU A 240 -9.26 -12.98 11.36
N ILE A 241 -8.46 -12.37 10.52
CA ILE A 241 -7.61 -13.08 9.54
C ILE A 241 -6.46 -13.72 10.31
N THR A 242 -6.56 -15.00 10.62
CA THR A 242 -5.52 -15.76 11.36
C THR A 242 -4.86 -16.84 10.53
N THR A 243 -5.33 -17.08 9.31
CA THR A 243 -4.77 -18.04 8.35
C THR A 243 -4.77 -17.47 6.94
N SER A 244 -3.83 -17.89 6.13
CA SER A 244 -3.64 -17.40 4.75
C SER A 244 -4.86 -17.60 3.84
N SER A 245 -5.75 -18.55 4.15
CA SER A 245 -7.02 -18.78 3.40
C SER A 245 -8.01 -17.60 3.49
N SER A 246 -7.83 -16.72 4.46
CA SER A 246 -8.65 -15.51 4.66
C SER A 246 -7.89 -14.20 4.46
N ASP A 247 -6.67 -14.24 3.91
CA ASP A 247 -5.89 -13.05 3.60
C ASP A 247 -6.66 -12.06 2.73
N PHE A 248 -6.66 -10.78 3.11
CA PHE A 248 -7.20 -9.70 2.31
C PHE A 248 -6.12 -9.11 1.41
N GLN A 249 -6.18 -9.51 0.15
CA GLN A 249 -5.19 -9.18 -0.86
C GLN A 249 -5.85 -9.02 -2.23
N PHE A 250 -5.33 -8.12 -3.06
CA PHE A 250 -5.72 -8.02 -4.45
C PHE A 250 -4.79 -8.87 -5.31
N LYS A 251 -5.33 -9.72 -6.18
CA LYS A 251 -4.56 -10.60 -7.07
C LYS A 251 -4.48 -10.02 -8.48
N TYR A 252 -3.26 -9.94 -9.00
CA TYR A 252 -2.97 -9.57 -10.39
C TYR A 252 -2.93 -10.79 -11.30
N GLY A 253 -3.08 -10.56 -12.60
CA GLY A 253 -2.99 -11.59 -13.63
C GLY A 253 -1.67 -11.53 -14.41
N THR A 254 -1.67 -12.17 -15.58
CA THR A 254 -0.51 -12.24 -16.50
C THR A 254 -0.75 -11.55 -17.83
N LEU A 255 -1.91 -10.92 -18.03
CA LEU A 255 -2.29 -10.35 -19.31
C LEU A 255 -1.54 -9.04 -19.57
N ASN A 256 -0.66 -9.06 -20.57
CA ASN A 256 -0.01 -7.87 -21.12
C ASN A 256 -0.84 -7.33 -22.28
N ALA A 257 -1.88 -6.58 -21.97
CA ALA A 257 -2.74 -5.92 -22.94
C ALA A 257 -3.39 -4.70 -22.28
N SER A 258 -4.17 -3.92 -23.03
CA SER A 258 -4.91 -2.79 -22.44
C SER A 258 -6.35 -3.22 -22.09
N PRO A 259 -6.74 -3.25 -20.81
CA PRO A 259 -5.93 -2.93 -19.62
C PRO A 259 -4.92 -4.03 -19.26
N ASP A 260 -3.73 -3.62 -18.82
CA ASP A 260 -2.71 -4.52 -18.27
C ASP A 260 -3.16 -5.05 -16.91
N SER A 261 -3.14 -6.36 -16.72
CA SER A 261 -3.58 -7.01 -15.48
C SER A 261 -2.43 -7.41 -14.55
N ARG A 262 -1.18 -7.18 -14.96
CA ARG A 262 0.01 -7.58 -14.21
C ARG A 262 0.28 -6.62 -13.06
N HIS A 263 1.07 -7.09 -12.10
CA HIS A 263 1.49 -6.24 -10.98
C HIS A 263 2.33 -5.05 -11.49
N PRO A 264 2.03 -3.79 -11.10
CA PRO A 264 2.75 -2.61 -11.62
C PRO A 264 4.26 -2.67 -11.39
N ALA A 265 4.72 -3.14 -10.21
CA ALA A 265 6.14 -3.27 -9.93
C ALA A 265 6.81 -4.40 -10.74
N PHE A 266 6.08 -5.40 -11.25
CA PHE A 266 6.62 -6.34 -12.21
C PHE A 266 6.99 -5.64 -13.51
N VAL A 267 6.08 -4.82 -14.04
CA VAL A 267 6.33 -4.08 -15.29
C VAL A 267 7.57 -3.20 -15.16
N SER A 268 7.70 -2.45 -14.07
CA SER A 268 8.87 -1.58 -13.85
C SER A 268 10.17 -2.34 -13.59
N ASN A 269 10.15 -3.55 -13.04
CA ASN A 269 11.37 -4.32 -12.77
C ASN A 269 11.78 -5.24 -13.92
N TYR A 270 10.83 -5.74 -14.73
CA TYR A 270 11.07 -6.81 -15.71
C TYR A 270 10.85 -6.40 -17.17
N GLU A 271 10.18 -5.28 -17.44
CA GLU A 271 10.02 -4.75 -18.81
C GLU A 271 10.71 -3.43 -19.02
N LEU A 272 10.80 -2.62 -17.96
CA LEU A 272 11.47 -1.33 -17.98
C LEU A 272 12.75 -1.42 -17.16
N ALA A 273 13.60 -2.40 -17.48
CA ALA A 273 14.84 -2.70 -16.73
C ALA A 273 15.77 -1.49 -16.54
N ALA A 274 15.59 -0.43 -17.33
CA ALA A 274 16.29 0.84 -17.19
C ALA A 274 15.56 1.85 -16.27
N ASP A 275 14.50 1.46 -15.56
CA ASP A 275 13.82 2.38 -14.64
C ASP A 275 14.65 2.52 -13.35
N VAL A 276 15.39 3.60 -13.32
CA VAL A 276 16.33 3.98 -12.25
C VAL A 276 15.67 4.24 -10.89
N ASN A 277 14.35 4.28 -10.84
CA ASN A 277 13.59 4.53 -9.61
C ASN A 277 13.18 3.25 -8.85
N SER A 278 13.54 2.09 -9.35
CA SER A 278 13.13 0.77 -8.80
C SER A 278 14.27 0.04 -8.08
N TYR A 279 15.08 0.76 -7.30
CA TYR A 279 16.14 0.12 -6.50
C TYR A 279 15.60 -0.42 -5.17
N MET A 280 16.19 -1.55 -4.75
CA MET A 280 16.08 -2.01 -3.37
C MET A 280 16.89 -1.11 -2.43
N SER A 281 16.50 -1.06 -1.17
CA SER A 281 17.34 -0.46 -0.14
C SER A 281 18.41 -1.44 0.30
N ASN A 282 19.68 -1.00 0.29
CA ASN A 282 20.80 -1.77 0.82
C ASN A 282 20.56 -2.18 2.28
N SER A 283 20.06 -1.26 3.11
CA SER A 283 19.82 -1.55 4.52
C SER A 283 18.75 -2.63 4.73
N TYR A 284 17.68 -2.63 3.91
CA TYR A 284 16.65 -3.67 4.03
C TYR A 284 17.14 -5.04 3.61
N MET A 285 17.91 -5.12 2.51
CA MET A 285 18.52 -6.39 2.09
C MET A 285 19.49 -6.94 3.15
N ALA A 286 20.28 -6.05 3.78
CA ALA A 286 21.22 -6.43 4.83
C ALA A 286 20.55 -7.09 6.05
N GLU A 287 19.32 -6.69 6.39
CA GLU A 287 18.55 -7.31 7.47
C GLU A 287 18.26 -8.80 7.24
N PHE A 288 18.21 -9.23 5.99
CA PHE A 288 18.00 -10.65 5.64
C PHE A 288 19.28 -11.46 5.54
N VAL A 289 20.35 -10.85 5.03
CA VAL A 289 21.50 -11.61 4.58
C VAL A 289 22.80 -11.33 5.35
N ALA A 290 22.89 -10.24 6.10
CA ALA A 290 24.12 -9.83 6.77
C ALA A 290 24.01 -9.77 8.31
N GLN A 291 22.83 -9.67 8.87
CA GLN A 291 22.66 -9.36 10.30
C GLN A 291 22.18 -10.55 11.15
N LYS A 292 22.06 -11.75 10.58
CA LYS A 292 21.50 -12.90 11.29
C LYS A 292 22.40 -14.13 11.22
N ASP A 293 22.46 -14.86 12.34
CA ASP A 293 23.21 -16.12 12.43
C ASP A 293 22.49 -17.31 11.76
N VAL A 294 21.27 -17.10 11.26
CA VAL A 294 20.44 -18.12 10.59
C VAL A 294 19.88 -17.58 9.29
N VAL A 295 19.72 -18.46 8.32
CA VAL A 295 19.23 -18.08 7.00
C VAL A 295 17.75 -17.68 7.07
N ASP A 296 17.44 -16.47 6.59
CA ASP A 296 16.06 -16.04 6.33
C ASP A 296 15.70 -16.35 4.87
N VAL A 297 15.06 -17.47 4.65
CA VAL A 297 14.73 -17.95 3.30
C VAL A 297 13.78 -17.03 2.52
N ARG A 298 13.15 -16.02 3.16
CA ARG A 298 12.33 -15.03 2.47
C ARG A 298 13.16 -14.18 1.51
N ALA A 299 14.46 -14.02 1.77
CA ALA A 299 15.37 -13.27 0.89
C ALA A 299 15.29 -13.76 -0.57
N ASN A 300 15.30 -15.06 -0.80
CA ASN A 300 15.23 -15.66 -2.14
C ASN A 300 13.90 -15.41 -2.88
N TYR A 301 12.85 -15.05 -2.14
CA TYR A 301 11.54 -14.73 -2.71
C TYR A 301 11.32 -13.22 -2.88
N TYR A 302 11.92 -12.40 -2.02
CA TYR A 302 11.76 -10.94 -2.02
C TYR A 302 12.69 -10.26 -3.01
N PHE A 303 13.90 -10.81 -3.16
CA PHE A 303 14.97 -10.24 -3.94
C PHE A 303 15.35 -11.18 -5.08
N TYR A 304 15.72 -10.62 -6.22
CA TYR A 304 16.27 -11.35 -7.34
C TYR A 304 17.58 -10.71 -7.78
N ARG A 305 18.69 -11.42 -7.65
CA ARG A 305 20.03 -10.98 -8.05
C ARG A 305 20.25 -11.26 -9.53
N GLN A 306 20.66 -10.23 -10.28
CA GLN A 306 20.92 -10.33 -11.72
C GLN A 306 22.39 -10.64 -12.03
N ASP A 307 23.29 -10.34 -11.10
CA ASP A 307 24.73 -10.53 -11.19
C ASP A 307 25.27 -11.12 -9.88
N ASP A 308 26.36 -11.87 -9.94
CA ASP A 308 27.04 -12.46 -8.78
C ASP A 308 28.20 -11.61 -8.27
N ASP A 309 28.74 -10.70 -9.09
CA ASP A 309 29.85 -9.82 -8.76
C ASP A 309 29.62 -8.38 -9.24
N VAL A 310 28.94 -7.59 -8.41
CA VAL A 310 28.72 -6.15 -8.68
C VAL A 310 29.90 -5.26 -8.25
N THR A 311 31.03 -5.87 -7.91
CA THR A 311 32.25 -5.15 -7.53
C THR A 311 33.32 -5.15 -8.62
N ASP A 312 33.08 -5.85 -9.71
CA ASP A 312 34.01 -5.86 -10.85
C ASP A 312 34.02 -4.47 -11.50
N ASN A 313 35.23 -3.92 -11.70
CA ASN A 313 35.45 -2.57 -12.22
C ASN A 313 35.08 -2.44 -13.71
N ASP A 314 33.91 -2.84 -14.09
CA ASP A 314 33.41 -2.47 -15.40
C ASP A 314 33.03 -0.96 -15.42
N ASP A 315 33.32 -0.28 -16.53
CA ASP A 315 33.19 1.18 -16.68
C ASP A 315 31.75 1.73 -16.41
N ASN A 316 30.80 0.87 -16.05
CA ASN A 316 29.39 1.16 -15.83
C ASN A 316 28.94 1.04 -14.37
N GLU A 317 29.84 0.69 -13.45
CA GLU A 317 29.52 0.52 -12.03
C GLU A 317 30.07 1.69 -11.22
N ILE A 318 29.27 2.18 -10.29
CA ILE A 318 29.80 2.95 -9.17
C ILE A 318 30.04 1.94 -8.04
N PRO A 319 31.25 1.42 -7.87
CA PRO A 319 31.50 0.54 -6.76
C PRO A 319 31.25 1.30 -5.46
N CYS A 320 30.52 0.71 -4.56
CA CYS A 320 30.30 1.21 -3.22
C CYS A 320 31.61 1.65 -2.52
N GLY A 321 32.75 1.06 -2.88
CA GLY A 321 34.07 1.41 -2.38
C GLY A 321 34.58 2.79 -2.80
N ASN A 322 34.00 3.41 -3.80
CA ASN A 322 34.37 4.76 -4.23
C ASN A 322 33.62 5.85 -3.47
N GLU A 323 32.52 5.52 -2.81
CA GLU A 323 31.81 6.47 -1.97
C GLU A 323 32.45 6.54 -0.57
N ARG A 324 32.82 7.75 -0.21
CA ARG A 324 33.30 8.02 1.14
C ARG A 324 32.12 7.90 2.11
N ARG A 325 32.22 6.98 3.07
CA ARG A 325 31.25 6.92 4.17
C ARG A 325 30.96 8.31 4.70
N PRO A 326 29.70 8.75 4.73
CA PRO A 326 29.33 10.01 5.36
C PRO A 326 29.78 10.05 6.84
N SER A 327 30.19 11.20 7.32
CA SER A 327 30.73 11.33 8.68
C SER A 327 29.68 11.06 9.78
N HIS A 328 28.40 11.10 9.43
CA HIS A 328 27.29 10.82 10.33
C HIS A 328 26.83 9.36 10.32
N TYR A 329 27.34 8.55 9.38
CA TYR A 329 27.04 7.10 9.35
C TYR A 329 27.88 6.39 10.43
N ALA A 330 27.20 5.55 11.22
CA ALA A 330 27.88 4.53 12.01
C ALA A 330 28.44 3.43 11.09
N LEU A 331 29.29 2.54 11.60
CA LEU A 331 29.77 1.40 10.83
C LEU A 331 28.62 0.45 10.47
N SER A 332 27.63 0.33 11.33
CA SER A 332 26.39 -0.43 11.10
C SER A 332 25.50 0.14 9.99
N ASP A 333 25.70 1.39 9.57
CA ASP A 333 24.90 2.02 8.52
C ASP A 333 25.48 1.81 7.10
N ILE A 334 26.60 1.10 7.00
CA ILE A 334 27.26 0.83 5.73
C ILE A 334 26.82 -0.52 5.21
N PHE A 335 25.84 -0.54 4.34
CA PHE A 335 25.26 -1.75 3.76
C PHE A 335 25.62 -2.00 2.30
N CYS A 336 26.48 -1.16 1.76
CA CYS A 336 26.92 -1.22 0.39
C CYS A 336 27.56 -2.58 0.02
N TYR A 337 28.08 -3.29 1.01
CA TYR A 337 28.68 -4.61 0.85
C TYR A 337 27.91 -5.62 1.69
N ILE A 338 26.78 -6.04 1.22
CA ILE A 338 25.94 -7.00 1.92
C ILE A 338 26.68 -8.35 2.00
N GLY A 339 26.95 -8.79 3.21
CA GLY A 339 27.66 -10.05 3.46
C GLY A 339 29.06 -9.90 4.08
N PHE A 340 29.49 -8.68 4.46
CA PHE A 340 30.85 -8.45 5.00
C PHE A 340 30.88 -8.01 6.45
N ASN A 341 31.70 -8.75 7.22
CA ASN A 341 32.14 -8.35 8.56
C ASN A 341 33.37 -7.43 8.56
N ASP A 342 34.06 -7.23 7.43
CA ASP A 342 35.29 -6.44 7.31
C ASP A 342 35.19 -5.44 6.14
N VAL A 343 35.13 -4.19 6.48
CA VAL A 343 34.93 -3.05 5.57
C VAL A 343 36.27 -2.64 4.96
N THR A 344 36.91 -3.51 4.19
CA THR A 344 37.98 -3.07 3.30
C THR A 344 37.51 -3.15 1.86
N PRO A 345 37.49 -2.02 1.15
CA PRO A 345 36.91 -1.89 -0.19
C PRO A 345 37.50 -2.79 -1.29
N SER A 346 38.55 -3.49 -1.01
CA SER A 346 39.33 -4.23 -2.02
C SER A 346 39.09 -5.74 -2.07
N GLU A 347 38.22 -6.29 -1.24
CA GLU A 347 38.01 -7.74 -1.14
C GLU A 347 36.53 -8.13 -1.05
N SER A 348 35.62 -7.23 -1.45
CA SER A 348 34.20 -7.44 -1.25
C SER A 348 33.57 -8.11 -2.46
N THR A 349 32.90 -9.22 -2.23
CA THR A 349 31.86 -9.74 -3.09
C THR A 349 30.54 -9.32 -2.48
N SER A 350 29.71 -8.59 -3.17
CA SER A 350 28.36 -8.21 -2.70
C SER A 350 27.42 -9.42 -2.66
N ASN A 351 27.90 -10.58 -3.03
CA ASN A 351 27.09 -11.78 -3.29
C ASN A 351 25.92 -11.50 -4.26
N GLY A 352 26.08 -10.50 -5.13
CA GLY A 352 25.07 -10.09 -6.09
C GLY A 352 23.95 -9.18 -5.54
N TYR A 353 23.94 -8.88 -4.25
CA TYR A 353 22.97 -7.92 -3.68
C TYR A 353 23.44 -6.50 -3.92
N TRP A 354 22.72 -5.79 -4.75
CA TRP A 354 23.02 -4.40 -5.07
C TRP A 354 21.77 -3.55 -5.16
N GLY A 355 21.72 -2.52 -4.34
CA GLY A 355 20.65 -1.54 -4.23
C GLY A 355 21.24 -0.15 -4.03
N ARG A 356 20.52 0.69 -3.29
CA ARG A 356 20.99 2.03 -2.95
C ARG A 356 20.75 2.35 -1.47
N ASP A 357 21.58 3.24 -0.95
CA ASP A 357 21.41 3.80 0.38
C ASP A 357 20.27 4.83 0.40
N HIS A 358 19.72 5.05 1.59
CA HIS A 358 18.55 5.91 1.75
C HIS A 358 18.85 7.37 1.36
N GLY A 359 18.09 7.90 0.40
CA GLY A 359 18.27 9.27 -0.10
C GLY A 359 19.44 9.46 -1.06
N ASP A 360 20.04 8.37 -1.57
CA ASP A 360 21.07 8.46 -2.59
C ASP A 360 20.47 8.95 -3.91
N ASN A 361 21.04 10.02 -4.47
CA ASN A 361 20.64 10.59 -5.75
C ASN A 361 21.83 10.83 -6.68
N ASP A 362 23.01 10.33 -6.33
CA ASP A 362 24.20 10.50 -7.13
C ASP A 362 24.18 9.62 -8.38
N GLY A 363 24.69 10.19 -9.44
CA GLY A 363 24.88 9.78 -10.81
C GLY A 363 24.57 8.32 -11.11
N ILE A 364 23.64 8.08 -11.99
CA ILE A 364 23.14 6.76 -12.27
C ILE A 364 23.83 6.27 -13.52
N PRO A 365 24.75 5.33 -13.40
CA PRO A 365 25.18 4.54 -14.55
C PRO A 365 24.02 3.71 -15.08
N PRO A 366 24.09 3.19 -16.28
CA PRO A 366 23.14 2.21 -16.79
C PRO A 366 23.32 0.84 -16.11
N ASP A 367 23.00 0.78 -14.84
CA ASP A 367 23.22 -0.37 -13.96
C ASP A 367 21.99 -1.30 -13.84
N GLY A 368 21.05 -1.17 -14.77
CA GLY A 368 19.80 -1.93 -14.78
C GLY A 368 19.96 -3.44 -14.74
N GLY A 369 21.03 -3.98 -15.34
CA GLY A 369 21.35 -5.41 -15.35
C GLY A 369 22.06 -5.92 -14.09
N LEU A 370 22.54 -5.03 -13.23
CA LEU A 370 23.32 -5.37 -12.04
C LEU A 370 22.48 -5.27 -10.76
N ARG A 371 21.51 -4.34 -10.72
CA ARG A 371 20.71 -4.12 -9.53
C ARG A 371 19.94 -5.35 -9.10
N THR A 372 19.80 -5.54 -7.80
CA THR A 372 18.82 -6.48 -7.25
C THR A 372 17.42 -6.01 -7.57
N ALA A 373 16.66 -6.84 -8.30
CA ALA A 373 15.26 -6.58 -8.63
C ALA A 373 14.34 -7.13 -7.54
N TRP A 374 13.07 -6.74 -7.58
CA TRP A 374 12.04 -7.39 -6.79
C TRP A 374 11.90 -8.84 -7.25
N GLY A 375 11.82 -9.77 -6.28
CA GLY A 375 11.74 -11.19 -6.55
C GLY A 375 10.35 -11.70 -6.88
N LEU A 376 10.13 -12.98 -6.60
CA LEU A 376 8.90 -13.68 -6.85
C LEU A 376 7.72 -13.09 -6.07
N TYR A 377 7.90 -12.88 -4.77
CA TYR A 377 6.90 -12.30 -3.86
C TYR A 377 7.17 -10.81 -3.66
N PRO A 378 6.16 -9.95 -3.69
CA PRO A 378 4.76 -10.20 -3.99
C PRO A 378 4.36 -9.93 -5.45
N ILE A 379 5.31 -9.66 -6.35
CA ILE A 379 5.04 -9.09 -7.69
C ILE A 379 4.91 -10.13 -8.81
N GLY A 380 5.17 -11.40 -8.53
CA GLY A 380 5.22 -12.44 -9.57
C GLY A 380 6.46 -12.35 -10.46
N GLY A 381 7.58 -11.84 -9.93
CA GLY A 381 8.90 -11.84 -10.58
C GLY A 381 9.59 -13.20 -10.51
N GLN A 382 10.92 -13.22 -10.62
CA GLN A 382 11.73 -14.41 -10.55
C GLN A 382 12.01 -14.82 -9.10
N PHE A 383 12.15 -16.14 -8.90
CA PHE A 383 12.71 -16.69 -7.68
C PHE A 383 14.26 -16.66 -7.80
N ASP A 384 14.92 -16.18 -6.77
CA ASP A 384 16.40 -16.19 -6.73
C ASP A 384 16.92 -17.60 -6.44
N ASP A 385 17.32 -18.29 -7.48
CA ASP A 385 17.92 -19.63 -7.43
C ASP A 385 19.44 -19.61 -7.63
N GLY A 386 20.07 -18.42 -7.61
CA GLY A 386 21.48 -18.21 -7.87
C GLY A 386 21.87 -18.34 -9.34
N SER A 387 20.93 -18.22 -10.27
CA SER A 387 21.24 -18.32 -11.72
C SER A 387 21.83 -17.03 -12.30
N PHE A 388 21.68 -15.91 -11.64
CA PHE A 388 22.23 -14.59 -12.03
C PHE A 388 21.95 -14.25 -13.50
N THR A 389 20.67 -14.16 -13.85
CA THR A 389 20.27 -13.84 -15.20
C THR A 389 19.52 -12.51 -15.27
N SER A 390 19.66 -11.79 -16.40
CA SER A 390 18.92 -10.53 -16.63
C SER A 390 17.42 -10.70 -16.41
N THR A 391 16.76 -9.65 -15.90
CA THR A 391 15.29 -9.58 -15.77
C THR A 391 14.59 -9.22 -17.06
N GLU A 392 15.29 -8.96 -18.15
CA GLU A 392 14.67 -8.54 -19.41
C GLU A 392 13.73 -9.61 -19.97
N GLY A 393 12.45 -9.24 -20.12
CA GLY A 393 11.44 -10.04 -20.84
C GLY A 393 10.13 -10.26 -20.10
N GLN A 394 9.06 -10.36 -20.88
CA GLN A 394 7.68 -10.51 -20.41
C GLN A 394 7.36 -11.90 -19.84
N ASP A 395 8.25 -12.87 -20.07
CA ASP A 395 8.02 -14.29 -19.75
C ASP A 395 8.76 -14.74 -18.46
N MET A 396 9.29 -13.79 -17.70
CA MET A 396 10.07 -14.10 -16.51
C MET A 396 9.19 -14.39 -15.29
N GLY A 397 9.66 -15.28 -14.43
CA GLY A 397 9.01 -15.65 -13.17
C GLY A 397 7.55 -16.10 -13.36
N LEU A 398 6.64 -15.51 -12.59
CA LEU A 398 5.19 -15.71 -12.72
C LEU A 398 4.54 -14.68 -13.68
N LYS A 399 5.31 -14.00 -14.52
CA LYS A 399 4.80 -13.08 -15.55
C LYS A 399 3.95 -11.94 -14.98
N GLY A 400 4.27 -11.49 -13.78
CA GLY A 400 3.55 -10.42 -13.10
C GLY A 400 2.28 -10.83 -12.37
N ALA A 401 1.96 -12.13 -12.30
CA ALA A 401 0.89 -12.64 -11.42
C ALA A 401 1.30 -12.44 -9.97
N GLY A 402 1.05 -11.26 -9.46
CA GLY A 402 1.42 -10.80 -8.12
C GLY A 402 0.22 -10.48 -7.24
N ILE A 403 0.49 -9.94 -6.07
CA ILE A 403 -0.54 -9.50 -5.11
C ILE A 403 -0.25 -8.12 -4.53
N GLN A 404 -1.31 -7.42 -4.09
CA GLN A 404 -1.20 -6.37 -3.08
C GLN A 404 -1.51 -6.98 -1.72
N PRO A 405 -0.52 -7.13 -0.82
CA PRO A 405 -0.72 -7.75 0.51
C PRO A 405 -1.26 -6.72 1.51
N ILE A 406 -2.60 -6.58 1.60
CA ILE A 406 -3.24 -5.47 2.34
C ILE A 406 -3.41 -5.81 3.82
N LEU A 407 -4.11 -6.93 4.15
CA LEU A 407 -4.24 -7.45 5.52
C LEU A 407 -4.02 -8.96 5.46
N LEU A 408 -2.87 -9.41 5.91
CA LEU A 408 -2.50 -10.83 5.91
C LEU A 408 -2.61 -11.45 7.31
N SER A 409 -2.70 -12.76 7.37
CA SER A 409 -2.71 -13.52 8.61
C SER A 409 -1.49 -13.25 9.47
N SER A 410 -0.31 -13.20 8.88
CA SER A 410 0.92 -12.84 9.58
C SER A 410 0.83 -11.47 10.25
N TYR A 411 0.27 -10.46 9.58
CA TYR A 411 0.10 -9.11 10.13
C TYR A 411 -0.81 -9.10 11.35
N THR A 412 -1.90 -9.87 11.30
CA THR A 412 -2.80 -10.01 12.45
C THR A 412 -2.08 -10.58 13.67
N HIS A 413 -1.26 -11.61 13.48
CA HIS A 413 -0.48 -12.19 14.58
C HIS A 413 0.53 -11.20 15.15
N PHE A 414 1.23 -10.44 14.32
CA PHE A 414 2.15 -9.39 14.80
C PHE A 414 1.41 -8.27 15.54
N MET A 415 0.23 -7.83 15.07
CA MET A 415 -0.59 -6.85 15.79
C MET A 415 -1.04 -7.36 17.16
N ILE A 416 -1.43 -8.64 17.28
CA ILE A 416 -1.79 -9.24 18.57
C ILE A 416 -0.55 -9.34 19.47
N ALA A 417 0.60 -9.70 18.94
CA ALA A 417 1.85 -9.75 19.69
C ALA A 417 2.23 -8.36 20.24
N GLU A 418 2.12 -7.32 19.41
CA GLU A 418 2.37 -5.93 19.79
C GLU A 418 1.44 -5.49 20.93
N TRP A 419 0.14 -5.77 20.81
CA TRP A 419 -0.82 -5.44 21.85
C TRP A 419 -0.53 -6.18 23.16
N SER A 420 -0.26 -7.49 23.08
CA SER A 420 0.03 -8.32 24.25
C SER A 420 1.27 -7.81 24.99
N LEU A 421 2.35 -7.51 24.24
CA LEU A 421 3.58 -6.99 24.83
C LEU A 421 3.40 -5.61 25.45
N ALA A 422 2.65 -4.72 24.80
CA ALA A 422 2.33 -3.39 25.34
C ALA A 422 1.51 -3.45 26.64
N ASN A 423 0.77 -4.54 26.87
CA ASN A 423 0.00 -4.78 28.09
C ASN A 423 0.72 -5.68 29.11
N GLY A 424 2.00 -5.98 28.92
CA GLY A 424 2.84 -6.73 29.85
C GLY A 424 2.74 -8.24 29.77
N ASP A 425 2.02 -8.79 28.78
CA ASP A 425 1.93 -10.24 28.55
C ASP A 425 2.98 -10.68 27.51
N ALA A 426 4.22 -10.79 27.99
CA ALA A 426 5.35 -11.13 27.13
C ALA A 426 5.29 -12.58 26.59
N GLU A 427 4.66 -13.52 27.30
CA GLU A 427 4.58 -14.90 26.82
C GLU A 427 3.55 -15.04 25.69
N THR A 428 2.37 -14.45 25.83
CA THR A 428 1.40 -14.38 24.73
C THR A 428 2.00 -13.64 23.53
N ALA A 429 2.73 -12.53 23.75
CA ALA A 429 3.41 -11.82 22.68
C ALA A 429 4.41 -12.71 21.93
N ARG A 430 5.22 -13.50 22.64
CA ARG A 430 6.18 -14.44 22.05
C ARG A 430 5.49 -15.50 21.18
N GLN A 431 4.39 -16.06 21.68
CA GLN A 431 3.61 -17.09 20.95
C GLN A 431 3.02 -16.51 19.65
N PHE A 432 2.48 -15.30 19.70
CA PHE A 432 1.95 -14.64 18.51
C PHE A 432 3.07 -14.16 17.56
N LEU A 433 4.24 -13.77 18.07
CA LEU A 433 5.42 -13.53 17.24
C LEU A 433 5.81 -14.80 16.47
N ALA A 434 5.91 -15.94 17.13
CA ALA A 434 6.22 -17.22 16.48
C ALA A 434 5.15 -17.59 15.41
N SER A 435 3.86 -17.36 15.72
CA SER A 435 2.77 -17.60 14.78
C SER A 435 2.83 -16.64 13.57
N GLY A 436 3.16 -15.35 13.80
CA GLY A 436 3.33 -14.36 12.74
C GLY A 436 4.47 -14.71 11.79
N LEU A 437 5.59 -15.18 12.33
CA LEU A 437 6.70 -15.70 11.54
C LEU A 437 6.28 -16.92 10.71
N ALA A 438 5.63 -17.91 11.32
CA ALA A 438 5.17 -19.12 10.64
C ALA A 438 4.21 -18.81 9.48
N GLU A 439 3.23 -17.92 9.69
CA GLU A 439 2.31 -17.46 8.63
C GLU A 439 3.04 -16.66 7.54
N SER A 440 4.02 -15.82 7.90
CA SER A 440 4.84 -15.08 6.93
C SER A 440 5.64 -16.03 6.03
N PHE A 441 6.35 -16.99 6.62
CA PHE A 441 7.08 -17.99 5.84
C PHE A 441 6.14 -18.84 4.97
N SER A 442 5.03 -19.31 5.53
CA SER A 442 4.04 -20.09 4.79
C SER A 442 3.49 -19.32 3.58
N LYS A 443 3.16 -18.03 3.76
CA LYS A 443 2.68 -17.15 2.69
C LYS A 443 3.71 -17.00 1.58
N VAL A 444 4.93 -16.66 1.94
CA VAL A 444 6.00 -16.36 0.99
C VAL A 444 6.43 -17.61 0.22
N THR A 445 6.70 -18.70 0.93
CA THR A 445 7.16 -19.95 0.29
C THR A 445 6.05 -20.69 -0.46
N GLY A 446 4.78 -20.49 -0.07
CA GLY A 446 3.60 -21.02 -0.77
C GLY A 446 3.13 -20.18 -1.95
N PHE A 447 3.72 -19.01 -2.19
CA PHE A 447 3.20 -18.01 -3.13
C PHE A 447 3.06 -18.51 -4.57
N ALA A 448 4.07 -19.22 -5.11
CA ALA A 448 4.00 -19.76 -6.46
C ALA A 448 2.83 -20.73 -6.64
N ALA A 449 2.58 -21.58 -5.66
CA ALA A 449 1.46 -22.52 -5.67
C ALA A 449 0.11 -21.78 -5.56
N GLU A 450 0.03 -20.75 -4.71
CA GLU A 450 -1.16 -19.90 -4.59
C GLU A 450 -1.52 -19.21 -5.91
N MET A 451 -0.52 -18.80 -6.68
CA MET A 451 -0.70 -18.17 -7.99
C MET A 451 -0.87 -19.18 -9.14
N GLY A 452 -1.04 -20.47 -8.83
CA GLY A 452 -1.31 -21.52 -9.80
C GLY A 452 -0.07 -22.09 -10.51
N ALA A 453 1.12 -21.77 -10.02
CA ALA A 453 2.40 -22.19 -10.61
C ALA A 453 3.17 -23.16 -9.67
N ALA A 454 2.48 -24.16 -9.13
CA ALA A 454 3.11 -25.16 -8.28
C ALA A 454 4.26 -25.86 -9.05
N GLY A 455 5.45 -25.91 -8.42
CA GLY A 455 6.66 -26.47 -9.02
C GLY A 455 7.50 -25.47 -9.85
N ALA A 456 7.05 -24.21 -9.97
CA ALA A 456 7.85 -23.14 -10.60
C ALA A 456 9.08 -22.72 -9.76
N VAL A 457 9.10 -23.11 -8.50
CA VAL A 457 10.15 -22.77 -7.54
C VAL A 457 10.75 -24.07 -7.00
N GLU A 458 12.01 -24.27 -7.24
CA GLU A 458 12.79 -25.35 -6.61
C GLU A 458 13.87 -24.69 -5.73
N PHE A 459 13.71 -24.81 -4.41
CA PHE A 459 14.70 -24.30 -3.48
C PHE A 459 15.96 -25.19 -3.55
N ARG A 460 17.08 -24.59 -3.92
CA ARG A 460 18.38 -25.26 -4.01
C ARG A 460 19.32 -24.70 -2.96
N SER A 461 20.22 -25.52 -2.47
CA SER A 461 21.23 -25.11 -1.49
C SER A 461 22.13 -23.97 -1.97
N GLY A 462 22.39 -23.86 -3.27
CA GLY A 462 23.19 -22.79 -3.88
C GLY A 462 22.47 -21.44 -4.01
N ALA A 463 21.18 -21.37 -3.69
CA ALA A 463 20.41 -20.12 -3.73
C ALA A 463 20.61 -19.26 -2.47
N SER A 464 21.18 -19.80 -1.41
CA SER A 464 21.42 -19.10 -0.16
C SER A 464 22.74 -18.34 -0.19
N VAL A 465 22.78 -17.17 0.44
CA VAL A 465 24.01 -16.34 0.58
C VAL A 465 25.12 -17.10 1.33
N ASP A 466 24.74 -17.98 2.24
CA ASP A 466 25.65 -18.86 2.97
C ASP A 466 25.22 -20.32 2.84
N GLU A 467 25.78 -21.01 1.86
CA GLU A 467 25.54 -22.44 1.64
C GLU A 467 25.86 -23.29 2.87
N THR A 468 26.80 -22.84 3.72
CA THR A 468 27.26 -23.58 4.90
C THR A 468 26.24 -23.49 6.05
N ALA A 469 25.41 -22.44 6.08
CA ALA A 469 24.38 -22.24 7.08
C ALA A 469 23.03 -22.88 6.70
N PHE A 470 22.86 -23.30 5.43
CA PHE A 470 21.60 -23.91 4.97
C PHE A 470 21.45 -25.35 5.50
N LEU A 471 20.32 -25.60 6.19
CA LEU A 471 20.02 -26.89 6.86
C LEU A 471 19.29 -27.86 5.92
N GLY A 472 19.83 -28.38 4.93
CA GLY A 472 19.33 -29.51 4.15
C GLY A 472 17.87 -29.46 3.60
N SER A 473 16.92 -28.80 4.28
CA SER A 473 15.56 -28.62 3.79
C SER A 473 15.00 -27.23 4.12
N LEU A 474 14.06 -26.74 3.28
CA LEU A 474 13.36 -25.47 3.48
C LEU A 474 12.64 -25.45 4.85
N THR A 475 11.98 -26.53 5.21
CA THR A 475 11.24 -26.64 6.49
C THR A 475 12.19 -26.55 7.69
N ASP A 476 13.36 -27.19 7.63
CA ASP A 476 14.35 -27.12 8.72
C ASP A 476 14.87 -25.69 8.91
N ASN A 477 15.13 -24.97 7.83
CA ASN A 477 15.56 -23.57 7.90
C ASN A 477 14.48 -22.67 8.50
N ILE A 478 13.22 -22.83 8.09
CA ILE A 478 12.08 -22.08 8.64
C ILE A 478 11.94 -22.34 10.15
N ASN A 479 11.99 -23.60 10.57
CA ASN A 479 11.88 -23.94 11.98
C ASN A 479 13.07 -23.40 12.78
N ALA A 480 14.29 -23.51 12.27
CA ALA A 480 15.46 -22.96 12.92
C ALA A 480 15.37 -21.42 13.08
N TYR A 481 14.86 -20.73 12.06
CA TYR A 481 14.66 -19.29 12.14
C TYR A 481 13.63 -18.90 13.21
N ILE A 482 12.48 -19.58 13.23
CA ILE A 482 11.45 -19.31 14.24
C ILE A 482 11.98 -19.60 15.66
N ASP A 483 12.74 -20.69 15.84
CA ASP A 483 13.36 -21.01 17.12
C ASP A 483 14.46 -20.00 17.49
N TYR A 484 15.24 -19.53 16.54
CA TYR A 484 16.23 -18.48 16.75
C TYR A 484 15.59 -17.18 17.23
N VAL A 485 14.51 -16.73 16.61
CA VAL A 485 13.84 -15.47 16.96
C VAL A 485 12.97 -15.62 18.21
N ALA A 486 12.03 -16.54 18.20
CA ALA A 486 10.91 -16.64 19.16
C ALA A 486 10.89 -17.95 19.97
N GLY A 487 11.98 -18.74 19.92
CA GLY A 487 12.08 -20.00 20.66
C GLY A 487 12.10 -19.81 22.18
N THR A 488 11.84 -20.90 22.90
CA THR A 488 11.90 -20.93 24.38
C THR A 488 13.30 -21.16 24.93
N GLY A 489 14.27 -21.49 24.07
CA GLY A 489 15.68 -21.70 24.43
C GLY A 489 16.34 -20.44 24.96
N ALA A 490 17.31 -20.58 25.88
CA ALA A 490 18.01 -19.46 26.50
C ALA A 490 18.80 -18.59 25.50
N THR A 491 19.08 -19.11 24.30
CA THR A 491 19.86 -18.43 23.24
C THR A 491 18.99 -17.78 22.18
N SER A 492 17.64 -17.92 22.24
CA SER A 492 16.76 -17.24 21.29
C SER A 492 16.86 -15.72 21.45
N LEU A 493 16.68 -14.98 20.36
CA LEU A 493 16.68 -13.51 20.39
C LEU A 493 15.64 -12.97 21.37
N TRP A 494 14.47 -13.60 21.48
CA TRP A 494 13.44 -13.20 22.45
C TRP A 494 13.92 -13.25 23.89
N ASN A 495 14.73 -14.24 24.25
CA ASN A 495 15.22 -14.43 25.61
C ASN A 495 16.53 -13.65 25.90
N THR A 496 17.26 -13.23 24.89
CA THR A 496 18.53 -12.52 25.03
C THR A 496 18.39 -11.01 24.86
N THR A 497 17.35 -10.52 24.18
CA THR A 497 17.14 -9.08 24.00
C THR A 497 16.47 -8.43 25.20
N ASP A 498 16.92 -7.21 25.54
CA ASP A 498 16.22 -6.32 26.46
C ASP A 498 15.08 -5.54 25.78
N ASP A 499 15.15 -5.34 24.45
CA ASP A 499 14.13 -4.65 23.65
C ASP A 499 13.26 -5.62 22.85
N LYS A 500 12.32 -6.25 23.55
CA LYS A 500 11.36 -7.19 22.92
C LYS A 500 10.44 -6.53 21.91
N MET A 501 10.10 -5.26 22.13
CA MET A 501 9.27 -4.52 21.17
C MET A 501 10.06 -4.23 19.89
N GLY A 502 11.32 -3.86 20.01
CA GLY A 502 12.22 -3.68 18.87
C GLY A 502 12.35 -4.96 18.05
N LEU A 503 12.63 -6.10 18.70
CA LEU A 503 12.68 -7.40 18.03
C LEU A 503 11.37 -7.75 17.31
N LEU A 504 10.24 -7.59 17.98
CA LEU A 504 8.92 -7.90 17.42
C LEU A 504 8.63 -7.04 16.19
N VAL A 505 8.87 -5.71 16.29
CA VAL A 505 8.61 -4.79 15.19
C VAL A 505 9.59 -5.00 14.04
N GLN A 506 10.85 -5.34 14.33
CA GLN A 506 11.82 -5.71 13.30
C GLN A 506 11.35 -6.91 12.48
N GLU A 507 10.88 -7.98 13.12
CA GLU A 507 10.37 -9.16 12.40
C GLU A 507 9.04 -8.86 11.67
N TYR A 508 8.20 -8.01 12.24
CA TYR A 508 6.99 -7.54 11.55
C TYR A 508 7.35 -6.72 10.31
N PHE A 509 8.32 -5.81 10.42
CA PHE A 509 8.83 -5.02 9.32
C PHE A 509 9.36 -5.90 8.17
N LEU A 510 10.09 -6.98 8.47
CA LEU A 510 10.55 -7.94 7.46
C LEU A 510 9.38 -8.70 6.80
N ALA A 511 8.30 -8.96 7.51
CA ALA A 511 7.11 -9.62 6.97
C ALA A 511 6.23 -8.67 6.11
N LEU A 512 6.42 -7.36 6.22
CA LEU A 512 5.62 -6.33 5.56
C LEU A 512 6.09 -6.00 4.13
N TRP A 513 6.97 -6.79 3.52
CA TRP A 513 7.40 -6.55 2.14
C TRP A 513 6.21 -6.42 1.19
N GLY A 514 6.10 -5.27 0.52
CA GLY A 514 4.96 -4.90 -0.32
C GLY A 514 3.84 -4.13 0.40
N ASN A 515 3.95 -3.88 1.72
CA ASN A 515 2.97 -3.11 2.50
C ASN A 515 3.62 -1.97 3.29
N GLY A 516 4.01 -0.91 2.60
CA GLY A 516 4.57 0.28 3.24
C GLY A 516 3.58 1.04 4.11
N VAL A 517 2.26 0.86 3.91
CA VAL A 517 1.25 1.53 4.75
C VAL A 517 1.37 1.07 6.20
N GLU A 518 1.41 -0.25 6.40
CA GLU A 518 1.51 -0.80 7.75
C GLU A 518 2.91 -0.59 8.34
N ALA A 519 3.96 -0.68 7.53
CA ALA A 519 5.32 -0.42 7.98
C ALA A 519 5.50 1.02 8.50
N TYR A 520 5.04 2.01 7.75
CA TYR A 520 5.10 3.42 8.13
C TYR A 520 4.26 3.72 9.37
N ASN A 521 3.06 3.16 9.45
CA ASN A 521 2.19 3.31 10.60
C ASN A 521 2.76 2.66 11.87
N THR A 522 3.32 1.45 11.74
CA THR A 522 3.94 0.74 12.87
C THR A 522 5.16 1.49 13.39
N PHE A 523 6.00 2.01 12.50
CA PHE A 523 7.13 2.84 12.90
C PHE A 523 6.68 4.03 13.73
N ARG A 524 5.75 4.86 13.24
CA ARG A 524 5.28 6.06 13.97
C ARG A 524 4.56 5.73 15.27
N ARG A 525 3.87 4.59 15.37
CA ARG A 525 3.16 4.13 16.57
C ARG A 525 4.09 3.61 17.66
N THR A 526 5.25 3.07 17.28
CA THR A 526 6.14 2.32 18.20
C THR A 526 7.52 2.93 18.35
N ASP A 527 7.92 3.88 17.50
CA ASP A 527 9.30 4.39 17.35
C ASP A 527 10.31 3.25 17.08
N LYS A 528 9.88 2.19 16.37
CA LYS A 528 10.71 1.03 16.03
C LYS A 528 10.61 0.68 14.54
N PRO A 529 11.71 0.12 13.98
CA PRO A 529 13.04 -0.08 14.57
C PRO A 529 13.77 1.26 14.80
N THR A 530 14.72 1.29 15.75
CA THR A 530 15.45 2.51 16.14
C THR A 530 16.67 2.83 15.28
N ASP A 531 17.07 1.89 14.44
CA ASP A 531 18.31 1.87 13.67
C ASP A 531 18.09 2.00 12.16
N LEU A 532 16.99 2.63 11.75
CA LEU A 532 16.77 2.95 10.36
C LEU A 532 17.91 3.79 9.79
N GLN A 533 18.46 3.36 8.65
CA GLN A 533 19.55 4.05 7.97
C GLN A 533 19.23 5.55 7.80
N PRO A 534 20.13 6.47 8.20
CA PRO A 534 19.92 7.90 7.97
C PRO A 534 20.00 8.26 6.50
N LEU A 535 19.55 9.47 6.14
CA LEU A 535 19.74 9.99 4.77
C LEU A 535 21.23 10.10 4.43
N LEU A 536 21.60 9.67 3.23
CA LEU A 536 23.01 9.63 2.80
C LEU A 536 23.68 11.01 2.82
N LYS A 537 22.96 12.06 2.41
CA LYS A 537 23.53 13.40 2.24
C LYS A 537 23.43 14.30 3.46
N THR A 538 22.66 13.93 4.48
CA THR A 538 22.44 14.74 5.68
C THR A 538 22.27 13.90 6.93
N ALA A 539 22.80 14.40 8.04
CA ALA A 539 22.56 13.82 9.36
C ALA A 539 21.14 14.06 9.89
N ASN A 540 20.36 14.92 9.26
CA ASN A 540 18.96 15.12 9.63
C ASN A 540 18.14 13.91 9.20
N ASN A 541 17.60 13.20 10.18
CA ASN A 541 16.82 11.99 10.02
C ASN A 541 15.38 12.17 10.51
N ASP A 542 14.91 13.41 10.59
CA ASP A 542 13.53 13.71 10.97
C ASP A 542 12.58 13.17 9.89
N MET A 543 12.11 11.94 10.12
CA MET A 543 11.21 11.26 9.19
C MET A 543 9.90 12.04 9.07
N ILE A 544 9.32 12.04 7.86
CA ILE A 544 8.01 12.61 7.58
C ILE A 544 6.97 12.03 8.55
N GLN A 545 6.26 12.93 9.25
CA GLN A 545 5.16 12.58 10.15
C GLN A 545 3.80 12.60 9.44
N SER A 546 3.67 13.46 8.41
CA SER A 546 2.54 13.45 7.49
C SER A 546 2.89 14.14 6.17
N PHE A 547 2.22 13.73 5.11
CA PHE A 547 2.42 14.28 3.76
C PHE A 547 1.71 15.62 3.58
N PHE A 548 2.18 16.41 2.62
CA PHE A 548 1.46 17.61 2.15
C PHE A 548 0.13 17.23 1.50
N TYR A 549 -0.86 18.10 1.65
CA TYR A 549 -2.09 18.01 0.87
C TYR A 549 -1.79 18.21 -0.62
N PRO A 550 -2.54 17.56 -1.53
CA PRO A 550 -2.42 17.84 -2.95
C PRO A 550 -2.61 19.33 -3.24
N ARG A 551 -1.68 19.92 -3.97
CA ARG A 551 -1.69 21.34 -4.26
C ARG A 551 -2.99 21.79 -4.94
N THR A 552 -3.50 20.97 -5.88
CA THR A 552 -4.75 21.25 -6.58
C THR A 552 -5.93 21.40 -5.63
N GLU A 553 -5.94 20.64 -4.55
CA GLU A 553 -7.01 20.69 -3.56
C GLU A 553 -6.90 21.94 -2.67
N VAL A 554 -5.68 22.28 -2.27
CA VAL A 554 -5.42 23.52 -1.52
C VAL A 554 -5.79 24.74 -2.35
N ASP A 555 -5.47 24.74 -3.64
CA ASP A 555 -5.77 25.86 -4.55
C ASP A 555 -7.29 26.00 -4.84
N ASN A 556 -8.06 24.91 -4.77
CA ASN A 556 -9.48 24.87 -5.11
C ASN A 556 -10.44 24.89 -3.90
N ASN A 557 -9.98 24.49 -2.71
CA ASN A 557 -10.78 24.48 -1.49
C ASN A 557 -10.26 25.53 -0.48
N ASN A 558 -10.99 26.61 -0.31
CA ASN A 558 -10.61 27.69 0.60
C ASN A 558 -10.66 27.35 2.09
N GLN A 559 -11.17 26.16 2.44
CA GLN A 559 -11.17 25.64 3.81
C GLN A 559 -9.89 24.83 4.11
N LEU A 560 -9.12 24.47 3.08
CA LEU A 560 -7.93 23.65 3.22
C LEU A 560 -6.67 24.53 3.16
N THR A 561 -5.88 24.54 4.21
CA THR A 561 -4.60 25.25 4.27
C THR A 561 -3.46 24.25 4.25
N GLN A 562 -2.44 24.49 3.42
CA GLN A 562 -1.27 23.64 3.34
C GLN A 562 -0.52 23.61 4.69
N LYS A 563 0.03 22.46 5.03
CA LYS A 563 0.91 22.28 6.17
C LYS A 563 2.19 23.09 6.02
N ALA A 564 2.76 23.51 7.15
CA ALA A 564 4.01 24.27 7.17
C ALA A 564 5.21 23.42 6.70
N ASP A 565 5.23 22.16 7.10
CA ASP A 565 6.28 21.18 6.79
C ASP A 565 5.74 19.74 6.93
N HIS A 566 6.61 18.77 6.75
CA HIS A 566 6.32 17.34 6.87
C HIS A 566 6.34 16.80 8.33
N LEU A 567 6.65 17.64 9.31
CA LEU A 567 6.78 17.23 10.72
C LEU A 567 5.48 17.38 11.52
N VAL A 568 4.42 17.81 10.84
CA VAL A 568 3.08 17.89 11.44
C VAL A 568 2.58 16.47 11.72
N LYS A 569 2.48 16.11 12.99
CA LYS A 569 2.00 14.80 13.43
C LYS A 569 0.50 14.62 13.18
N VAL A 570 0.08 13.38 12.94
CA VAL A 570 -1.33 13.00 12.94
C VAL A 570 -1.80 12.77 14.38
N PHE A 571 -3.10 12.77 14.62
CA PHE A 571 -3.68 12.83 15.98
C PHE A 571 -3.28 11.67 16.90
N TRP A 572 -2.89 10.51 16.37
CA TRP A 572 -2.49 9.33 17.14
C TRP A 572 -0.98 9.14 17.27
N ASP A 573 -0.21 9.92 16.55
CA ASP A 573 1.26 9.93 16.57
C ASP A 573 1.73 10.90 17.68
N ASN A 574 2.24 10.39 18.79
CA ASN A 574 2.54 11.16 19.98
C ASN A 574 4.01 11.56 20.10
#